data_926ad080ad69e0a1fc96dc2672c5fc4d
#
_entry.id   926ad080ad69e0a1fc96dc2672c5fc4d
#
_cell.length_a   1.000
_cell.length_b   1.000
_cell.length_c   1.000
_cell.angle_alpha   90.00
_cell.angle_beta   90.00
_cell.angle_gamma   90.00
#
_symmetry.space_group_name_H-M   'P 1'
#
loop_
_entity.id
_entity.type
_entity.pdbx_description
1 polymer ?
#
loop_
_entity_poly.entity_id
_entity_poly.type
_entity_poly.pdbx_seq_one_letter_code
_entity_poly.pdbx_strand_id
1 'polypeptide(L)'
;INRKSVISFNIRQRVHIPCRKNPPEGIRQEAGQTMQIHQSAEDYLETILMLSQRMGKVRSIDVVNELGFTKASVSIAMKKLRENGYIAVDGEGNLTLLEPGLEIAQRIYSRHQLLTHFFVQLGVDEQTAAEDACKAEHILSEQTLEKIRESALRNDATHPQAK
;
A
#
# COMPACT_ATOMS: atom_id res chain seq x y z
N ILE A 1 -18.02 -20.76 15.03
CA ILE A 1 -17.42 -19.82 15.98
C ILE A 1 -16.22 -19.19 15.26
N ASN A 2 -16.40 -17.96 14.85
CA ASN A 2 -15.55 -17.26 13.90
C ASN A 2 -14.48 -16.50 14.69
N ARG A 3 -13.27 -17.03 14.83
CA ARG A 3 -12.12 -16.28 15.35
C ARG A 3 -11.30 -15.78 14.18
N LYS A 4 -11.62 -14.58 13.69
CA LYS A 4 -10.69 -13.78 12.91
C LYS A 4 -9.56 -13.36 13.85
N SER A 5 -8.47 -14.13 13.89
CA SER A 5 -7.21 -13.70 14.50
C SER A 5 -6.67 -12.55 13.66
N VAL A 6 -6.95 -11.34 14.11
CA VAL A 6 -6.23 -10.15 13.65
C VAL A 6 -4.84 -10.28 14.23
N ILE A 7 -3.86 -10.64 13.39
CA ILE A 7 -2.46 -10.59 13.76
C ILE A 7 -2.11 -9.12 13.94
N SER A 8 -2.12 -8.69 15.19
CA SER A 8 -1.67 -7.34 15.56
C SER A 8 -0.14 -7.35 15.52
N PHE A 9 0.41 -7.16 14.35
CA PHE A 9 1.85 -7.00 14.17
C PHE A 9 2.22 -5.60 14.64
N ASN A 10 2.87 -5.54 15.79
CA ASN A 10 3.27 -4.29 16.43
C ASN A 10 4.55 -3.74 15.78
N ILE A 11 4.43 -3.24 14.55
CA ILE A 11 5.54 -2.57 13.85
C ILE A 11 5.65 -1.14 14.41
N ARG A 12 6.26 -0.99 15.59
CA ARG A 12 6.73 0.31 16.12
C ARG A 12 8.13 0.67 15.59
N GLN A 13 8.59 0.10 14.52
CA GLN A 13 9.87 0.50 13.93
C GLN A 13 9.63 1.19 12.59
N ARG A 14 10.19 2.38 12.51
CA ARG A 14 10.23 3.26 11.35
C ARG A 14 10.97 2.59 10.20
N VAL A 15 10.28 1.80 9.39
CA VAL A 15 10.79 1.49 8.06
C VAL A 15 10.17 2.51 7.12
N HIS A 16 10.83 3.65 7.00
CA HIS A 16 10.54 4.63 5.96
C HIS A 16 11.18 4.10 4.68
N ILE A 17 10.42 3.40 3.87
CA ILE A 17 10.86 3.00 2.53
C ILE A 17 9.93 3.68 1.54
N PRO A 18 10.39 4.76 0.91
CA PRO A 18 9.67 5.29 -0.22
C PRO A 18 9.73 4.25 -1.34
N CYS A 19 8.60 3.69 -1.71
CA CYS A 19 8.45 2.99 -2.98
C CYS A 19 8.78 3.97 -4.11
N ARG A 20 10.05 4.12 -4.45
CA ARG A 20 10.47 4.89 -5.62
C ARG A 20 10.00 4.14 -6.86
N LYS A 21 8.81 4.48 -7.34
CA LYS A 21 8.31 4.00 -8.62
C LYS A 21 8.75 4.96 -9.70
N ASN A 22 9.37 4.44 -10.75
CA ASN A 22 9.55 5.20 -11.97
C ASN A 22 8.16 5.61 -12.47
N PRO A 23 7.96 6.85 -12.97
CA PRO A 23 6.68 7.28 -13.48
C PRO A 23 6.24 6.33 -14.60
N PRO A 24 4.97 5.91 -14.64
CA PRO A 24 4.47 5.05 -15.70
C PRO A 24 4.62 5.75 -17.05
N GLU A 25 5.31 5.10 -17.98
CA GLU A 25 5.35 5.53 -19.37
C GLU A 25 3.93 5.46 -19.96
N GLY A 26 3.46 6.59 -20.46
CA GLY A 26 2.38 6.76 -21.43
C GLY A 26 1.04 6.09 -21.12
N ILE A 27 0.09 6.87 -20.58
CA ILE A 27 -1.33 6.49 -20.52
C ILE A 27 -1.87 6.45 -21.95
N ARG A 28 -1.96 5.27 -22.56
CA ARG A 28 -2.84 5.04 -23.71
C ARG A 28 -4.26 4.82 -23.21
N GLN A 29 -5.18 5.68 -23.65
CA GLN A 29 -6.62 5.52 -23.45
C GLN A 29 -7.10 4.38 -24.35
N GLU A 30 -7.62 3.31 -23.75
CA GLU A 30 -8.50 2.36 -24.43
C GLU A 30 -9.84 2.30 -23.71
N ALA A 31 -10.90 2.55 -24.47
CA ALA A 31 -12.27 2.55 -24.00
C ALA A 31 -12.78 1.13 -23.79
N GLY A 32 -13.41 0.89 -22.63
CA GLY A 32 -14.26 -0.28 -22.42
C GLY A 32 -13.67 -1.36 -21.54
N GLN A 33 -13.40 -1.06 -20.24
CA GLN A 33 -13.16 -2.09 -19.23
C GLN A 33 -13.78 -1.69 -17.89
N THR A 34 -14.53 -2.63 -17.30
CA THR A 34 -14.84 -2.69 -15.88
C THR A 34 -13.64 -2.19 -15.08
N MET A 35 -13.83 -1.17 -14.22
CA MET A 35 -12.78 -0.45 -13.53
C MET A 35 -11.78 -1.39 -12.83
N GLN A 36 -10.75 -1.83 -13.52
CA GLN A 36 -9.50 -2.16 -12.86
C GLN A 36 -8.98 -0.83 -12.33
N ILE A 37 -9.03 -0.69 -11.03
CA ILE A 37 -8.30 0.38 -10.36
C ILE A 37 -6.85 0.17 -10.77
N HIS A 38 -6.31 1.10 -11.55
CA HIS A 38 -4.94 0.98 -12.02
C HIS A 38 -4.00 0.93 -10.82
N GLN A 39 -2.98 0.11 -10.88
CA GLN A 39 -1.94 -0.02 -9.85
C GLN A 39 -1.54 1.34 -9.27
N SER A 40 -1.41 2.38 -10.09
CA SER A 40 -1.10 3.74 -9.62
C SER A 40 -2.15 4.33 -8.68
N ALA A 41 -3.43 3.99 -8.82
CA ALA A 41 -4.46 4.46 -7.89
C ALA A 41 -4.38 3.72 -6.54
N GLU A 42 -4.08 2.43 -6.55
CA GLU A 42 -3.81 1.64 -5.35
C GLU A 42 -2.61 2.22 -4.59
N ASP A 43 -1.52 2.55 -5.29
CA ASP A 43 -0.32 3.18 -4.73
C ASP A 43 -0.64 4.51 -4.03
N TYR A 44 -1.46 5.36 -4.63
CA TYR A 44 -1.86 6.62 -4.02
C TYR A 44 -2.70 6.42 -2.76
N LEU A 45 -3.66 5.48 -2.79
CA LEU A 45 -4.53 5.19 -1.65
C LEU A 45 -3.73 4.60 -0.48
N GLU A 46 -2.84 3.65 -0.75
CA GLU A 46 -1.93 3.09 0.24
C GLU A 46 -1.04 4.18 0.86
N THR A 47 -0.43 5.03 0.02
CA THR A 47 0.41 6.14 0.49
C THR A 47 -0.36 7.09 1.40
N ILE A 48 -1.60 7.45 1.06
CA ILE A 48 -2.45 8.28 1.92
C ILE A 48 -2.71 7.59 3.26
N LEU A 49 -2.99 6.28 3.26
CA LEU A 49 -3.18 5.50 4.49
C LEU A 49 -1.93 5.54 5.37
N MET A 50 -0.77 5.21 4.82
CA MET A 50 0.51 5.19 5.53
C MET A 50 0.85 6.56 6.11
N LEU A 51 0.71 7.62 5.32
CA LEU A 51 0.94 8.99 5.76
C LEU A 51 -0.04 9.41 6.87
N SER A 52 -1.32 9.05 6.76
CA SER A 52 -2.31 9.38 7.79
C SER A 52 -2.03 8.70 9.13
N GLN A 53 -1.52 7.47 9.11
CA GLN A 53 -1.09 6.76 10.32
C GLN A 53 0.18 7.37 10.95
N ARG A 54 1.08 7.91 10.13
CA ARG A 54 2.36 8.46 10.56
C ARG A 54 2.23 9.89 11.11
N MET A 55 1.47 10.75 10.45
CA MET A 55 1.44 12.18 10.71
C MET A 55 0.03 12.77 10.99
N GLY A 56 -1.01 11.98 10.86
CA GLY A 56 -2.39 12.38 11.09
C GLY A 56 -3.00 13.09 9.89
N LYS A 57 -2.73 14.38 9.70
CA LYS A 57 -3.23 15.16 8.55
C LYS A 57 -2.30 14.98 7.35
N VAL A 58 -2.87 14.69 6.17
CA VAL A 58 -2.15 14.45 4.91
C VAL A 58 -2.63 15.40 3.84
N ARG A 59 -1.71 16.02 3.12
CA ARG A 59 -2.00 16.89 1.96
C ARG A 59 -1.37 16.31 0.70
N SER A 60 -1.83 16.77 -0.47
CA SER A 60 -1.28 16.32 -1.76
C SER A 60 0.24 16.51 -1.88
N ILE A 61 0.80 17.54 -1.22
CA ILE A 61 2.26 17.76 -1.21
C ILE A 61 3.02 16.68 -0.46
N ASP A 62 2.42 16.09 0.58
CA ASP A 62 3.04 15.00 1.34
C ASP A 62 3.10 13.75 0.49
N VAL A 63 2.07 13.50 -0.31
CA VAL A 63 2.04 12.40 -1.31
C VAL A 63 3.09 12.62 -2.40
N VAL A 64 3.26 13.86 -2.88
CA VAL A 64 4.34 14.23 -3.83
C VAL A 64 5.71 13.89 -3.27
N ASN A 65 5.97 14.29 -2.03
CA ASN A 65 7.26 14.06 -1.38
C ASN A 65 7.54 12.58 -1.11
N GLU A 66 6.50 11.82 -0.74
CA GLU A 66 6.62 10.40 -0.43
C GLU A 66 6.90 9.57 -1.69
N LEU A 67 6.13 9.78 -2.76
CA LEU A 67 6.24 9.02 -4.00
C LEU A 67 7.31 9.54 -4.96
N GLY A 68 7.77 10.78 -4.80
CA GLY A 68 8.72 11.42 -5.72
C GLY A 68 8.13 11.76 -7.09
N PHE A 69 6.79 11.78 -7.22
CA PHE A 69 6.11 12.13 -8.46
C PHE A 69 5.98 13.64 -8.63
N THR A 70 5.67 14.08 -9.86
CA THR A 70 5.46 15.52 -10.11
C THR A 70 4.18 16.02 -9.43
N LYS A 71 4.18 17.30 -9.02
CA LYS A 71 2.97 17.94 -8.46
C LYS A 71 1.77 17.84 -9.41
N ALA A 72 2.00 17.96 -10.71
CA ALA A 72 0.97 17.87 -11.72
C ALA A 72 0.34 16.48 -11.76
N SER A 73 1.16 15.41 -11.77
CA SER A 73 0.69 14.03 -11.78
C SER A 73 -0.14 13.70 -10.53
N VAL A 74 0.37 14.09 -9.35
CA VAL A 74 -0.36 13.88 -8.08
C VAL A 74 -1.66 14.66 -8.06
N SER A 75 -1.66 15.92 -8.50
CA SER A 75 -2.88 16.74 -8.55
C SER A 75 -3.98 16.11 -9.41
N ILE A 76 -3.60 15.59 -10.59
CA ILE A 76 -4.54 14.88 -11.47
C ILE A 76 -5.07 13.60 -10.81
N ALA A 77 -4.19 12.84 -10.16
CA ALA A 77 -4.58 11.61 -9.47
C ALA A 77 -5.54 11.90 -8.30
N MET A 78 -5.23 12.88 -7.45
CA MET A 78 -6.10 13.27 -6.34
C MET A 78 -7.46 13.75 -6.81
N LYS A 79 -7.51 14.53 -7.91
CA LYS A 79 -8.76 14.93 -8.54
C LYS A 79 -9.59 13.71 -8.97
N LYS A 80 -8.99 12.76 -9.68
CA LYS A 80 -9.68 11.52 -10.11
C LYS A 80 -10.16 10.67 -8.93
N LEU A 81 -9.32 10.48 -7.91
CA LEU A 81 -9.70 9.72 -6.72
C LEU A 81 -10.89 10.36 -5.97
N ARG A 82 -10.91 11.69 -5.89
CA ARG A 82 -12.02 12.46 -5.30
C ARG A 82 -13.30 12.32 -6.13
N GLU A 83 -13.21 12.50 -7.45
CA GLU A 83 -14.37 12.40 -8.37
C GLU A 83 -14.99 11.00 -8.37
N ASN A 84 -14.17 9.96 -8.11
CA ASN A 84 -14.64 8.58 -8.00
C ASN A 84 -15.00 8.15 -6.57
N GLY A 85 -15.03 9.06 -5.61
CA GLY A 85 -15.49 8.80 -4.24
C GLY A 85 -14.55 7.95 -3.39
N TYR A 86 -13.24 7.90 -3.71
CA TYR A 86 -12.24 7.18 -2.90
C TYR A 86 -11.64 8.05 -1.80
N ILE A 87 -11.57 9.37 -2.02
CA ILE A 87 -11.06 10.33 -1.05
C ILE A 87 -11.95 11.55 -0.96
N ALA A 88 -11.92 12.23 0.18
CA ALA A 88 -12.40 13.59 0.38
C ALA A 88 -11.24 14.56 0.53
N VAL A 89 -11.49 15.83 0.20
CA VAL A 89 -10.54 16.93 0.40
C VAL A 89 -11.28 18.03 1.14
N ASP A 90 -10.80 18.40 2.32
CA ASP A 90 -11.40 19.48 3.11
C ASP A 90 -11.00 20.88 2.64
N GLY A 91 -11.56 21.92 3.30
CA GLY A 91 -11.25 23.34 2.98
C GLY A 91 -9.80 23.75 3.24
N GLU A 92 -9.06 22.97 4.02
CA GLU A 92 -7.62 23.17 4.29
C GLU A 92 -6.73 22.38 3.32
N GLY A 93 -7.33 21.55 2.45
CA GLY A 93 -6.64 20.69 1.50
C GLY A 93 -6.13 19.37 2.10
N ASN A 94 -6.65 18.95 3.26
CA ASN A 94 -6.33 17.65 3.83
C ASN A 94 -7.09 16.55 3.09
N LEU A 95 -6.41 15.45 2.85
CA LEU A 95 -6.93 14.24 2.20
C LEU A 95 -7.44 13.28 3.26
N THR A 96 -8.63 12.73 3.05
CA THR A 96 -9.22 11.69 3.88
C THR A 96 -9.69 10.54 3.00
N LEU A 97 -9.31 9.31 3.33
CA LEU A 97 -9.83 8.12 2.66
C LEU A 97 -11.31 7.94 3.02
N LEU A 98 -12.14 7.79 2.00
CA LEU A 98 -13.53 7.33 2.16
C LEU A 98 -13.57 5.81 2.20
N GLU A 99 -14.69 5.23 2.63
CA GLU A 99 -14.82 3.78 2.83
C GLU A 99 -14.27 2.94 1.66
N PRO A 100 -14.64 3.18 0.38
CA PRO A 100 -14.12 2.40 -0.73
C PRO A 100 -12.59 2.55 -0.93
N GLY A 101 -12.07 3.76 -0.69
CA GLY A 101 -10.64 4.04 -0.76
C GLY A 101 -9.87 3.41 0.39
N LEU A 102 -10.45 3.39 1.59
CA LEU A 102 -9.88 2.79 2.77
C LEU A 102 -9.77 1.26 2.65
N GLU A 103 -10.80 0.59 2.14
CA GLU A 103 -10.81 -0.85 1.89
C GLU A 103 -9.67 -1.26 0.94
N ILE A 104 -9.49 -0.51 -0.16
CA ILE A 104 -8.44 -0.75 -1.13
C ILE A 104 -7.06 -0.53 -0.49
N ALA A 105 -6.88 0.61 0.17
CA ALA A 105 -5.61 0.96 0.82
C ALA A 105 -5.21 -0.08 1.87
N GLN A 106 -6.15 -0.52 2.71
CA GLN A 106 -5.91 -1.55 3.73
C GLN A 106 -5.54 -2.90 3.12
N ARG A 107 -6.21 -3.28 2.03
CA ARG A 107 -5.92 -4.53 1.32
C ARG A 107 -4.49 -4.53 0.78
N ILE A 108 -4.09 -3.46 0.08
CA ILE A 108 -2.74 -3.36 -0.51
C ILE A 108 -1.69 -3.29 0.60
N TYR A 109 -1.90 -2.46 1.61
CA TYR A 109 -0.98 -2.34 2.75
C TYR A 109 -0.79 -3.67 3.50
N SER A 110 -1.86 -4.46 3.67
CA SER A 110 -1.77 -5.79 4.29
C SER A 110 -0.96 -6.77 3.45
N ARG A 111 -1.06 -6.70 2.10
CA ARG A 111 -0.24 -7.50 1.18
C ARG A 111 1.22 -7.10 1.24
N HIS A 112 1.49 -5.79 1.25
CA HIS A 112 2.84 -5.24 1.41
C HIS A 112 3.51 -5.77 2.68
N GLN A 113 2.83 -5.65 3.81
CA GLN A 113 3.34 -6.14 5.10
C GLN A 113 3.62 -7.65 5.10
N LEU A 114 2.70 -8.44 4.54
CA LEU A 114 2.86 -9.88 4.44
C LEU A 114 4.08 -10.26 3.60
N LEU A 115 4.23 -9.65 2.43
CA LEU A 115 5.33 -9.95 1.52
C LEU A 115 6.68 -9.50 2.08
N THR A 116 6.74 -8.30 2.64
CA THR A 116 7.96 -7.79 3.30
C THR A 116 8.40 -8.76 4.41
N HIS A 117 7.47 -9.13 5.30
CA HIS A 117 7.76 -10.09 6.37
C HIS A 117 8.25 -11.44 5.84
N PHE A 118 7.58 -11.98 4.84
CA PHE A 118 7.94 -13.25 4.23
C PHE A 118 9.34 -13.20 3.59
N PHE A 119 9.69 -12.14 2.87
CA PHE A 119 10.99 -11.99 2.25
C PHE A 119 12.11 -11.83 3.31
N VAL A 120 11.86 -11.08 4.37
CA VAL A 120 12.80 -11.00 5.51
C VAL A 120 13.02 -12.37 6.16
N GLN A 121 11.97 -13.18 6.33
CA GLN A 121 12.11 -14.57 6.82
C GLN A 121 12.95 -15.45 5.90
N LEU A 122 12.99 -15.16 4.59
CA LEU A 122 13.86 -15.84 3.63
C LEU A 122 15.33 -15.34 3.69
N GLY A 123 15.62 -14.33 4.52
CA GLY A 123 16.96 -13.76 4.67
C GLY A 123 17.26 -12.58 3.75
N VAL A 124 16.23 -12.01 3.10
CA VAL A 124 16.37 -10.75 2.35
C VAL A 124 16.45 -9.60 3.35
N ASP A 125 17.33 -8.62 3.11
CA ASP A 125 17.39 -7.42 3.96
C ASP A 125 16.08 -6.62 3.90
N GLU A 126 15.77 -5.90 4.97
CA GLU A 126 14.46 -5.21 5.13
C GLU A 126 14.16 -4.23 4.00
N GLN A 127 15.17 -3.50 3.51
CA GLN A 127 14.97 -2.51 2.47
C GLN A 127 14.61 -3.17 1.15
N THR A 128 15.41 -4.15 0.72
CA THR A 128 15.16 -4.93 -0.50
C THR A 128 13.82 -5.67 -0.41
N ALA A 129 13.52 -6.27 0.75
CA ALA A 129 12.26 -6.97 0.99
C ALA A 129 11.05 -6.07 0.79
N ALA A 130 11.07 -4.84 1.31
CA ALA A 130 9.97 -3.90 1.15
C ALA A 130 9.88 -3.34 -0.28
N GLU A 131 11.01 -3.07 -0.94
CA GLU A 131 11.02 -2.64 -2.35
C GLU A 131 10.45 -3.72 -3.28
N ASP A 132 10.75 -4.99 -3.02
CA ASP A 132 10.23 -6.10 -3.81
C ASP A 132 8.77 -6.41 -3.46
N ALA A 133 8.38 -6.31 -2.20
CA ALA A 133 6.98 -6.42 -1.77
C ALA A 133 6.11 -5.41 -2.51
N CYS A 134 6.53 -4.15 -2.58
CA CYS A 134 5.83 -3.08 -3.28
C CYS A 134 5.61 -3.37 -4.78
N LYS A 135 6.52 -4.07 -5.43
CA LYS A 135 6.35 -4.49 -6.83
C LYS A 135 5.41 -5.69 -6.96
N ALA A 136 5.48 -6.62 -6.00
CA ALA A 136 4.80 -7.90 -6.08
C ALA A 136 3.33 -7.84 -5.62
N GLU A 137 2.97 -6.96 -4.67
CA GLU A 137 1.65 -6.91 -4.04
C GLU A 137 0.47 -6.72 -5.00
N HIS A 138 0.71 -6.08 -6.14
CA HIS A 138 -0.30 -5.79 -7.15
C HIS A 138 -0.49 -6.93 -8.17
N ILE A 139 0.51 -7.80 -8.34
CA ILE A 139 0.52 -8.82 -9.39
C ILE A 139 0.26 -10.24 -8.88
N LEU A 140 0.41 -10.47 -7.58
CA LEU A 140 0.19 -11.79 -7.00
C LEU A 140 -1.30 -12.09 -6.85
N SER A 141 -1.67 -13.33 -7.21
CA SER A 141 -3.03 -13.82 -7.01
C SER A 141 -3.33 -14.03 -5.52
N GLU A 142 -4.61 -13.97 -5.15
CA GLU A 142 -5.05 -14.21 -3.78
C GLU A 142 -4.64 -15.62 -3.28
N GLN A 143 -4.69 -16.61 -4.17
CA GLN A 143 -4.23 -17.97 -3.86
C GLN A 143 -2.75 -18.00 -3.48
N THR A 144 -1.89 -17.29 -4.21
CA THR A 144 -0.46 -17.20 -3.91
C THR A 144 -0.22 -16.50 -2.58
N LEU A 145 -0.91 -15.37 -2.34
CA LEU A 145 -0.80 -14.62 -1.08
C LEU A 145 -1.25 -15.46 0.12
N GLU A 146 -2.30 -16.27 -0.02
CA GLU A 146 -2.73 -17.17 1.05
C GLU A 146 -1.66 -18.22 1.35
N LYS A 147 -1.02 -18.81 0.34
CA LYS A 147 0.08 -19.78 0.55
C LYS A 147 1.31 -19.15 1.19
N ILE A 148 1.62 -17.92 0.84
CA ILE A 148 2.69 -17.13 1.49
C ILE A 148 2.32 -16.90 2.96
N ARG A 149 1.08 -16.51 3.27
CA ARG A 149 0.58 -16.31 4.64
C ARG A 149 0.70 -17.58 5.49
N GLU A 150 0.24 -18.71 4.95
CA GLU A 150 0.38 -20.01 5.63
C GLU A 150 1.84 -20.38 5.91
N SER A 151 2.74 -20.06 4.98
CA SER A 151 4.18 -20.33 5.13
C SER A 151 4.84 -19.40 6.16
N ALA A 152 4.55 -18.11 6.12
CA ALA A 152 5.06 -17.14 7.08
C ALA A 152 4.66 -17.51 8.52
N LEU A 153 3.40 -17.89 8.72
CA LEU A 153 2.90 -18.32 10.03
C LEU A 153 3.60 -19.59 10.56
N ARG A 154 3.93 -20.55 9.68
CA ARG A 154 4.68 -21.75 10.09
C ARG A 154 6.10 -21.41 10.52
N ASN A 155 6.76 -20.51 9.82
CA ASN A 155 8.11 -20.07 10.14
C ASN A 155 8.15 -19.33 11.48
N ASP A 156 7.19 -18.45 11.75
CA ASP A 156 7.08 -17.76 13.06
C ASP A 156 6.89 -18.74 14.23
N ALA A 157 6.13 -19.83 14.01
CA ALA A 157 5.91 -20.84 15.03
C ALA A 157 7.14 -21.71 15.32
N THR A 158 8.02 -21.89 14.32
CA THR A 158 9.22 -22.71 14.44
C THR A 158 10.45 -21.92 14.92
N HIS A 159 10.46 -20.61 14.70
CA HIS A 159 11.55 -19.69 15.10
C HIS A 159 10.94 -18.48 15.83
N PRO A 160 10.46 -18.64 17.10
CA PRO A 160 10.04 -17.49 17.88
C PRO A 160 11.24 -16.57 18.02
N GLN A 161 11.15 -15.38 17.43
CA GLN A 161 12.22 -14.38 17.41
C GLN A 161 12.71 -14.14 18.84
N ALA A 162 14.00 -14.39 19.08
CA ALA A 162 14.64 -14.01 20.32
C ALA A 162 14.48 -12.50 20.55
N LYS A 163 13.91 -12.15 21.70
CA LYS A 163 13.71 -10.77 22.14
C LYS A 163 15.03 -10.07 22.35
#